data_5235e4f1f31235fe863fd88a285f2b85
#
_entry.id   5235e4f1f31235fe863fd88a285f2b85
#
_cell.length_a   1.000
_cell.length_b   1.000
_cell.length_c   1.000
_cell.angle_alpha   90.00
_cell.angle_beta   90.00
_cell.angle_gamma   90.00
#
_symmetry.space_group_name_H-M   'P 1'
#
loop_
_entity.id
_entity.type
_entity.pdbx_description
1 polymer ?
#
loop_
_entity_poly.entity_id
_entity_poly.type
_entity_poly.pdbx_seq_one_letter_code
_entity_poly.pdbx_strand_id
1 'polypeptide(L)'
;MVILITGASHAGKTALAQRMLEAYRYPYLSIDHLKMGLIRSGNTKLTPMSDDEDLTAYLWPIVREMIKTAVENEQNLIVEGCYIPFDWQKDFEAEYLAHIRYCCLVLTECYIREHFADIKRYASTIESRLDDSDCTMETVLEDNCHFAECAAAHRLDCVRIEENYEETIARTVAVYMK
;
A
#
# COMPACT_ATOMS: atom_id res chain seq x y z
N MET A 1 -10.41 -11.80 -8.02
CA MET A 1 -9.02 -11.30 -8.16
C MET A 1 -8.69 -10.36 -7.02
N VAL A 2 -7.54 -10.51 -6.40
CA VAL A 2 -7.07 -9.63 -5.34
C VAL A 2 -5.88 -8.81 -5.86
N ILE A 3 -5.82 -7.52 -5.51
CA ILE A 3 -4.70 -6.64 -5.86
C ILE A 3 -4.10 -6.09 -4.56
N LEU A 4 -2.84 -6.40 -4.31
CA LEU A 4 -2.06 -5.87 -3.20
C LEU A 4 -1.36 -4.59 -3.65
N ILE A 5 -1.58 -3.49 -2.95
CA ILE A 5 -0.91 -2.21 -3.20
C ILE A 5 -0.10 -1.86 -1.96
N THR A 6 1.21 -1.90 -2.07
CA THR A 6 2.12 -1.44 -1.02
C THR A 6 2.99 -0.28 -1.52
N GLY A 7 3.87 0.21 -0.68
CA GLY A 7 4.78 1.30 -0.99
C GLY A 7 4.99 2.22 0.21
N ALA A 8 5.89 3.15 0.06
CA ALA A 8 6.25 4.11 1.09
C ALA A 8 5.06 4.96 1.54
N SER A 9 5.18 5.56 2.72
CA SER A 9 4.24 6.60 3.14
C SER A 9 4.22 7.73 2.10
N HIS A 10 3.07 8.35 1.89
CA HIS A 10 2.87 9.44 0.91
C HIS A 10 3.05 9.06 -0.58
N ALA A 11 3.34 7.80 -0.92
CA ALA A 11 3.46 7.37 -2.32
C ALA A 11 2.13 7.33 -3.09
N GLY A 12 0.97 7.48 -2.40
CA GLY A 12 -0.34 7.54 -3.05
C GLY A 12 -1.07 6.21 -3.17
N LYS A 13 -0.78 5.22 -2.31
CA LYS A 13 -1.44 3.90 -2.30
C LYS A 13 -2.97 4.00 -2.24
N THR A 14 -3.48 4.75 -1.28
CA THR A 14 -4.93 4.94 -1.10
C THR A 14 -5.57 5.67 -2.28
N ALA A 15 -4.85 6.63 -2.89
CA ALA A 15 -5.31 7.31 -4.10
C ALA A 15 -5.41 6.34 -5.30
N LEU A 16 -4.43 5.45 -5.47
CA LEU A 16 -4.47 4.41 -6.50
C LEU A 16 -5.64 3.43 -6.26
N ALA A 17 -5.81 2.97 -5.01
CA ALA A 17 -6.93 2.08 -4.63
C ALA A 17 -8.29 2.75 -4.89
N GLN A 18 -8.44 4.02 -4.55
CA GLN A 18 -9.65 4.80 -4.81
C GLN A 18 -9.95 4.91 -6.32
N ARG A 19 -8.93 5.17 -7.14
CA ARG A 19 -9.09 5.21 -8.60
C ARG A 19 -9.52 3.87 -9.19
N MET A 20 -8.96 2.77 -8.68
CA MET A 20 -9.38 1.42 -9.09
C MET A 20 -10.84 1.13 -8.67
N LEU A 21 -11.24 1.53 -7.46
CA LEU A 21 -12.63 1.42 -7.02
C LEU A 21 -13.58 2.21 -7.95
N GLU A 22 -13.25 3.45 -8.28
CA GLU A 22 -14.09 4.31 -9.12
C GLU A 22 -14.23 3.75 -10.55
N ALA A 23 -13.12 3.25 -11.13
CA ALA A 23 -13.09 2.76 -12.50
C ALA A 23 -13.73 1.37 -12.66
N TYR A 24 -13.51 0.45 -11.69
CA TYR A 24 -13.83 -0.98 -11.83
C TYR A 24 -14.74 -1.53 -10.75
N ARG A 25 -15.14 -0.70 -9.78
CA ARG A 25 -16.02 -1.08 -8.66
C ARG A 25 -15.43 -2.18 -7.77
N TYR A 26 -14.10 -2.30 -7.71
CA TYR A 26 -13.43 -3.18 -6.77
C TYR A 26 -13.34 -2.50 -5.41
N PRO A 27 -13.93 -3.06 -4.34
CA PRO A 27 -13.78 -2.51 -3.01
C PRO A 27 -12.32 -2.59 -2.56
N TYR A 28 -11.90 -1.67 -1.69
CA TYR A 28 -10.58 -1.78 -1.09
C TYR A 28 -10.63 -1.85 0.44
N LEU A 29 -9.68 -2.61 0.98
CA LEU A 29 -9.36 -2.68 2.40
C LEU A 29 -8.08 -1.87 2.64
N SER A 30 -8.19 -0.80 3.43
CA SER A 30 -7.03 -0.11 3.97
C SER A 30 -6.56 -0.84 5.23
N ILE A 31 -5.29 -1.29 5.23
CA ILE A 31 -4.69 -1.94 6.41
C ILE A 31 -4.57 -0.93 7.56
N ASP A 32 -4.39 0.35 7.25
CA ASP A 32 -4.39 1.41 8.28
C ASP A 32 -5.76 1.54 8.99
N HIS A 33 -6.87 1.41 8.26
CA HIS A 33 -8.19 1.38 8.88
C HIS A 33 -8.36 0.15 9.79
N LEU A 34 -7.91 -1.01 9.33
CA LEU A 34 -7.92 -2.24 10.15
C LEU A 34 -7.06 -2.05 11.41
N LYS A 35 -5.84 -1.54 11.27
CA LYS A 35 -4.93 -1.19 12.36
C LYS A 35 -5.62 -0.33 13.41
N MET A 36 -6.18 0.80 12.98
CA MET A 36 -6.85 1.72 13.89
C MET A 36 -8.10 1.12 14.53
N GLY A 37 -8.84 0.28 13.81
CA GLY A 37 -9.97 -0.46 14.35
C GLY A 37 -9.57 -1.40 15.48
N LEU A 38 -8.51 -2.18 15.29
CA LEU A 38 -8.00 -3.13 16.29
C LEU A 38 -7.40 -2.42 17.52
N ILE A 39 -6.66 -1.34 17.30
CA ILE A 39 -6.09 -0.54 18.40
C ILE A 39 -7.20 0.11 19.23
N ARG A 40 -8.14 0.83 18.59
CA ARG A 40 -9.20 1.59 19.29
C ARG A 40 -10.20 0.69 19.98
N SER A 41 -10.42 -0.53 19.49
CA SER A 41 -11.29 -1.52 20.12
C SER A 41 -10.62 -2.29 21.26
N GLY A 42 -9.33 -2.07 21.50
CA GLY A 42 -8.58 -2.74 22.58
C GLY A 42 -8.21 -4.20 22.28
N ASN A 43 -8.26 -4.60 21.01
CA ASN A 43 -7.88 -5.97 20.61
C ASN A 43 -6.36 -6.18 20.50
N THR A 44 -5.57 -5.14 20.70
CA THR A 44 -4.11 -5.20 20.76
C THR A 44 -3.57 -4.19 21.77
N LYS A 45 -2.34 -4.43 22.23
CA LYS A 45 -1.57 -3.48 23.04
C LYS A 45 -0.67 -2.57 22.20
N LEU A 46 -0.58 -2.84 20.88
CA LEU A 46 0.14 -1.99 19.96
C LEU A 46 -0.54 -0.62 19.86
N THR A 47 0.25 0.36 19.49
CA THR A 47 -0.18 1.75 19.31
C THR A 47 0.13 2.19 17.87
N PRO A 48 -0.41 3.31 17.37
CA PRO A 48 -0.03 3.82 16.06
C PRO A 48 1.46 4.15 15.92
N MET A 49 2.17 4.30 17.05
CA MET A 49 3.62 4.61 17.14
C MET A 49 4.47 3.37 17.41
N SER A 50 3.90 2.18 17.40
CA SER A 50 4.66 0.93 17.49
C SER A 50 5.48 0.72 16.23
N ASP A 51 6.58 -0.02 16.34
CA ASP A 51 7.45 -0.32 15.21
C ASP A 51 6.68 -1.02 14.06
N ASP A 52 7.01 -0.68 12.83
CA ASP A 52 6.33 -1.22 11.64
C ASP A 52 6.50 -2.74 11.52
N GLU A 53 7.59 -3.31 12.03
CA GLU A 53 7.79 -4.76 12.09
C GLU A 53 6.77 -5.43 13.01
N ASP A 54 6.54 -4.87 14.20
CA ASP A 54 5.55 -5.37 15.17
C ASP A 54 4.12 -5.22 14.62
N LEU A 55 3.83 -4.09 14.01
CA LEU A 55 2.54 -3.82 13.36
C LEU A 55 2.31 -4.81 12.20
N THR A 56 3.31 -5.02 11.35
CA THR A 56 3.24 -5.98 10.24
C THR A 56 3.04 -7.41 10.76
N ALA A 57 3.81 -7.82 11.76
CA ALA A 57 3.69 -9.17 12.35
C ALA A 57 2.30 -9.42 12.94
N TYR A 58 1.65 -8.39 13.47
CA TYR A 58 0.31 -8.50 14.04
C TYR A 58 -0.80 -8.42 12.96
N LEU A 59 -0.68 -7.52 12.00
CA LEU A 59 -1.74 -7.23 11.02
C LEU A 59 -1.75 -8.22 9.86
N TRP A 60 -0.57 -8.58 9.36
CA TRP A 60 -0.46 -9.40 8.15
C TRP A 60 -1.16 -10.76 8.26
N PRO A 61 -1.06 -11.55 9.35
CA PRO A 61 -1.80 -12.79 9.47
C PRO A 61 -3.33 -12.62 9.33
N ILE A 62 -3.88 -11.51 9.83
CA ILE A 62 -5.31 -11.19 9.72
C ILE A 62 -5.66 -10.86 8.25
N VAL A 63 -4.89 -9.97 7.65
CA VAL A 63 -5.07 -9.55 6.25
C VAL A 63 -4.95 -10.73 5.30
N ARG A 64 -3.98 -11.61 5.51
CA ARG A 64 -3.78 -12.84 4.73
C ARG A 64 -5.04 -13.72 4.71
N GLU A 65 -5.66 -13.97 5.85
CA GLU A 65 -6.87 -14.79 5.91
C GLU A 65 -8.08 -14.08 5.27
N MET A 66 -8.15 -12.75 5.35
CA MET A 66 -9.16 -11.99 4.60
C MET A 66 -8.96 -12.10 3.09
N ILE A 67 -7.71 -12.09 2.61
CA ILE A 67 -7.36 -12.30 1.20
C ILE A 67 -7.79 -13.71 0.75
N LYS A 68 -7.44 -14.76 1.53
CA LYS A 68 -7.85 -16.14 1.23
C LYS A 68 -9.37 -16.24 1.11
N THR A 69 -10.09 -15.69 2.09
CA THR A 69 -11.57 -15.67 2.08
C THR A 69 -12.12 -14.95 0.83
N ALA A 70 -11.54 -13.84 0.41
CA ALA A 70 -11.97 -13.15 -0.80
C ALA A 70 -11.74 -13.98 -2.07
N VAL A 71 -10.62 -14.70 -2.16
CA VAL A 71 -10.34 -15.62 -3.27
C VAL A 71 -11.30 -16.79 -3.28
N GLU A 72 -11.53 -17.45 -2.15
CA GLU A 72 -12.45 -18.58 -1.99
C GLU A 72 -13.91 -18.23 -2.37
N ASN A 73 -14.31 -16.99 -2.09
CA ASN A 73 -15.63 -16.47 -2.45
C ASN A 73 -15.69 -15.86 -3.85
N GLU A 74 -14.63 -15.99 -4.67
CA GLU A 74 -14.52 -15.39 -6.01
C GLU A 74 -14.76 -13.87 -6.03
N GLN A 75 -14.44 -13.19 -4.92
CA GLN A 75 -14.62 -11.75 -4.78
C GLN A 75 -13.41 -10.99 -5.34
N ASN A 76 -13.68 -9.79 -5.83
CA ASN A 76 -12.63 -8.84 -6.17
C ASN A 76 -12.34 -7.96 -4.94
N LEU A 77 -11.06 -7.79 -4.62
CA LEU A 77 -10.63 -6.99 -3.47
C LEU A 77 -9.31 -6.28 -3.79
N ILE A 78 -9.20 -5.03 -3.42
CA ILE A 78 -7.92 -4.32 -3.34
C ILE A 78 -7.52 -4.26 -1.87
N VAL A 79 -6.28 -4.58 -1.56
CA VAL A 79 -5.72 -4.45 -0.21
C VAL A 79 -4.56 -3.48 -0.29
N GLU A 80 -4.62 -2.38 0.47
CA GLU A 80 -3.58 -1.36 0.43
C GLU A 80 -3.01 -1.06 1.82
N GLY A 81 -1.70 -0.81 1.87
CA GLY A 81 -0.98 -0.42 3.09
C GLY A 81 0.50 -0.71 3.03
N CYS A 82 1.25 -0.20 4.00
CA CYS A 82 2.69 -0.47 4.13
C CYS A 82 3.00 -1.80 4.84
N TYR A 83 2.03 -2.42 5.52
CA TYR A 83 2.19 -3.63 6.33
C TYR A 83 2.03 -4.94 5.54
N ILE A 84 2.39 -4.94 4.25
CA ILE A 84 2.45 -6.14 3.40
C ILE A 84 3.92 -6.57 3.32
N PRO A 85 4.31 -7.75 3.84
CA PRO A 85 5.69 -8.21 3.79
C PRO A 85 6.19 -8.36 2.36
N PHE A 86 7.46 -8.08 2.10
CA PHE A 86 8.03 -8.26 0.76
C PHE A 86 8.13 -9.73 0.34
N ASP A 87 8.14 -10.64 1.28
CA ASP A 87 8.13 -12.09 1.04
C ASP A 87 6.71 -12.70 1.16
N TRP A 88 5.67 -11.91 1.02
CA TRP A 88 4.26 -12.25 1.18
C TRP A 88 3.82 -13.52 0.44
N GLN A 89 4.46 -13.83 -0.68
CA GLN A 89 4.14 -15.00 -1.51
C GLN A 89 4.31 -16.33 -0.76
N LYS A 90 5.23 -16.40 0.20
CA LYS A 90 5.48 -17.60 1.02
C LYS A 90 4.27 -18.03 1.87
N ASP A 91 3.36 -17.11 2.12
CA ASP A 91 2.22 -17.30 3.00
C ASP A 91 0.96 -17.79 2.26
N PHE A 92 1.09 -18.05 0.94
CA PHE A 92 -0.01 -18.50 0.09
C PHE A 92 0.39 -19.73 -0.72
N GLU A 93 -0.52 -20.69 -0.83
CA GLU A 93 -0.43 -21.82 -1.74
C GLU A 93 -0.62 -21.34 -3.20
N ALA A 94 -0.17 -22.15 -4.16
CA ALA A 94 -0.19 -21.81 -5.58
C ALA A 94 -1.59 -21.44 -6.11
N GLU A 95 -2.63 -22.05 -5.56
CA GLU A 95 -4.01 -21.78 -5.93
C GLU A 95 -4.44 -20.35 -5.61
N TYR A 96 -4.00 -19.78 -4.46
CA TYR A 96 -4.29 -18.40 -4.10
C TYR A 96 -3.42 -17.43 -4.91
N LEU A 97 -2.12 -17.75 -5.09
CA LEU A 97 -1.18 -16.91 -5.85
C LEU A 97 -1.64 -16.63 -7.28
N ALA A 98 -2.35 -17.58 -7.91
CA ALA A 98 -2.91 -17.41 -9.25
C ALA A 98 -3.95 -16.27 -9.33
N HIS A 99 -4.53 -15.87 -8.20
CA HIS A 99 -5.58 -14.85 -8.09
C HIS A 99 -5.11 -13.54 -7.48
N ILE A 100 -3.81 -13.43 -7.12
CA ILE A 100 -3.24 -12.26 -6.45
C ILE A 100 -2.28 -11.53 -7.40
N ARG A 101 -2.45 -10.24 -7.53
CA ARG A 101 -1.51 -9.31 -8.18
C ARG A 101 -0.89 -8.40 -7.14
N TYR A 102 0.32 -7.96 -7.36
CA TYR A 102 1.04 -7.12 -6.42
C TYR A 102 1.61 -5.89 -7.12
N CYS A 103 1.54 -4.76 -6.45
CA CYS A 103 2.07 -3.48 -6.89
C CYS A 103 2.75 -2.77 -5.72
N CYS A 104 4.04 -2.52 -5.84
CA CYS A 104 4.75 -1.60 -4.96
C CYS A 104 4.81 -0.22 -5.63
N LEU A 105 4.27 0.80 -4.96
CA LEU A 105 4.25 2.17 -5.49
C LEU A 105 5.33 3.00 -4.79
N VAL A 106 6.22 3.59 -5.57
CA VAL A 106 7.30 4.44 -5.06
C VAL A 106 7.45 5.73 -5.88
N LEU A 107 7.86 6.78 -5.20
CA LEU A 107 8.27 8.04 -5.82
C LEU A 107 9.79 8.00 -6.02
N THR A 108 10.27 8.46 -7.18
CA THR A 108 11.72 8.59 -7.39
C THR A 108 12.28 9.77 -6.62
N GLU A 109 13.58 9.75 -6.33
CA GLU A 109 14.28 10.85 -5.65
C GLU A 109 14.06 12.19 -6.38
N CYS A 110 14.17 12.19 -7.71
CA CYS A 110 13.95 13.38 -8.52
C CYS A 110 12.54 13.93 -8.32
N TYR A 111 11.54 13.06 -8.44
CA TYR A 111 10.13 13.45 -8.23
C TYR A 111 9.89 14.02 -6.83
N ILE A 112 10.44 13.38 -5.79
CA ILE A 112 10.28 13.84 -4.41
C ILE A 112 10.87 15.24 -4.24
N ARG A 113 12.08 15.47 -4.74
CA ARG A 113 12.76 16.77 -4.60
C ARG A 113 12.02 17.90 -5.31
N GLU A 114 11.48 17.63 -6.49
CA GLU A 114 10.76 18.63 -7.30
C GLU A 114 9.35 18.89 -6.81
N HIS A 115 8.67 17.87 -6.22
CA HIS A 115 7.24 17.93 -5.89
C HIS A 115 6.94 17.79 -4.40
N PHE A 116 7.91 17.97 -3.50
CA PHE A 116 7.73 17.75 -2.06
C PHE A 116 6.57 18.57 -1.46
N ALA A 117 6.42 19.81 -1.88
CA ALA A 117 5.32 20.66 -1.44
C ALA A 117 3.94 20.11 -1.84
N ASP A 118 3.85 19.51 -3.04
CA ASP A 118 2.63 18.88 -3.52
C ASP A 118 2.36 17.56 -2.79
N ILE A 119 3.40 16.75 -2.53
CA ILE A 119 3.31 15.52 -1.73
C ILE A 119 2.68 15.83 -0.37
N LYS A 120 3.17 16.84 0.34
CA LYS A 120 2.58 17.28 1.61
C LYS A 120 1.15 17.80 1.45
N ARG A 121 0.89 18.62 0.44
CA ARG A 121 -0.44 19.19 0.21
C ARG A 121 -1.49 18.12 -0.08
N TYR A 122 -1.13 17.07 -0.80
CA TYR A 122 -2.04 15.99 -1.18
C TYR A 122 -2.08 14.82 -0.18
N ALA A 123 -1.25 14.84 0.87
CA ALA A 123 -1.21 13.79 1.90
C ALA A 123 -2.57 13.54 2.56
N SER A 124 -3.42 14.56 2.66
CA SER A 124 -4.74 14.50 3.28
C SER A 124 -5.91 14.56 2.29
N THR A 125 -5.70 14.23 1.01
CA THR A 125 -6.76 14.33 -0.02
C THR A 125 -7.85 13.28 0.17
N ILE A 126 -7.48 12.06 0.57
CA ILE A 126 -8.43 10.94 0.78
C ILE A 126 -8.59 10.63 2.27
N GLU A 127 -7.52 10.73 3.03
CA GLU A 127 -7.49 10.47 4.47
C GLU A 127 -7.14 11.75 5.22
N SER A 128 -7.84 12.03 6.32
CA SER A 128 -7.46 13.14 7.20
C SER A 128 -6.35 12.67 8.15
N ARG A 129 -5.12 13.13 7.93
CA ARG A 129 -4.00 12.86 8.82
C ARG A 129 -4.03 13.84 9.99
N LEU A 130 -4.04 13.31 11.21
CA LEU A 130 -4.09 14.11 12.44
C LEU A 130 -2.75 14.78 12.75
N ASP A 131 -1.64 14.11 12.42
CA ASP A 131 -0.28 14.60 12.56
C ASP A 131 0.55 14.12 11.36
N ASP A 132 1.24 15.05 10.72
CA ASP A 132 2.13 14.80 9.57
C ASP A 132 3.48 15.51 9.81
N SER A 133 3.81 15.77 11.09
CA SER A 133 5.06 16.45 11.50
C SER A 133 6.30 15.67 11.07
N ASP A 134 6.21 14.35 11.03
CA ASP A 134 7.31 13.46 10.65
C ASP A 134 7.50 13.35 9.12
N CYS A 135 6.61 13.95 8.33
CA CYS A 135 6.76 14.02 6.88
C CYS A 135 7.81 15.09 6.51
N THR A 136 9.07 14.71 6.61
CA THR A 136 10.19 15.50 6.09
C THR A 136 10.62 15.00 4.72
N MET A 137 11.37 15.80 3.97
CA MET A 137 11.92 15.35 2.68
C MET A 137 12.83 14.14 2.86
N GLU A 138 13.63 14.15 3.92
CA GLU A 138 14.56 13.07 4.27
C GLU A 138 13.82 11.76 4.52
N THR A 139 12.79 11.76 5.37
CA THR A 139 12.02 10.56 5.69
C THR A 139 11.29 10.01 4.45
N VAL A 140 10.73 10.89 3.60
CA VAL A 140 10.07 10.45 2.37
C VAL A 140 11.07 9.84 1.38
N LEU A 141 12.30 10.39 1.28
CA LEU A 141 13.37 9.83 0.45
C LEU A 141 13.82 8.47 0.95
N GLU A 142 14.09 8.34 2.25
CA GLU A 142 14.55 7.11 2.89
C GLU A 142 13.52 5.99 2.73
N ASP A 143 12.24 6.27 3.03
CA ASP A 143 11.15 5.31 2.90
C ASP A 143 11.00 4.82 1.44
N ASN A 144 10.98 5.74 0.47
CA ASN A 144 10.81 5.35 -0.94
C ASN A 144 12.02 4.56 -1.47
N CYS A 145 13.24 4.90 -1.05
CA CYS A 145 14.45 4.15 -1.38
C CYS A 145 14.37 2.73 -0.80
N HIS A 146 14.02 2.61 0.48
CA HIS A 146 13.86 1.32 1.15
C HIS A 146 12.85 0.42 0.43
N PHE A 147 11.64 0.93 0.13
CA PHE A 147 10.62 0.15 -0.57
C PHE A 147 11.08 -0.25 -1.98
N ALA A 148 11.78 0.62 -2.71
CA ALA A 148 12.31 0.31 -4.03
C ALA A 148 13.38 -0.79 -3.99
N GLU A 149 14.31 -0.72 -3.03
CA GLU A 149 15.37 -1.70 -2.83
C GLU A 149 14.81 -3.06 -2.41
N CYS A 150 13.89 -3.08 -1.45
CA CYS A 150 13.24 -4.31 -1.00
C CYS A 150 12.41 -4.96 -2.11
N ALA A 151 11.65 -4.18 -2.87
CA ALA A 151 10.89 -4.71 -4.01
C ALA A 151 11.83 -5.35 -5.05
N ALA A 152 12.97 -4.70 -5.35
CA ALA A 152 13.97 -5.23 -6.28
C ALA A 152 14.63 -6.50 -5.75
N ALA A 153 15.00 -6.56 -4.46
CA ALA A 153 15.61 -7.73 -3.82
C ALA A 153 14.68 -8.96 -3.87
N HIS A 154 13.38 -8.75 -3.73
CA HIS A 154 12.35 -9.80 -3.79
C HIS A 154 11.76 -10.02 -5.19
N ARG A 155 12.24 -9.30 -6.22
CA ARG A 155 11.76 -9.38 -7.62
C ARG A 155 10.26 -9.12 -7.75
N LEU A 156 9.77 -8.15 -7.00
CA LEU A 156 8.37 -7.74 -6.99
C LEU A 156 8.11 -6.61 -7.99
N ASP A 157 6.89 -6.56 -8.50
CA ASP A 157 6.47 -5.48 -9.39
C ASP A 157 6.50 -4.14 -8.65
N CYS A 158 7.23 -3.17 -9.22
CA CYS A 158 7.41 -1.85 -8.66
C CYS A 158 7.05 -0.78 -9.70
N VAL A 159 6.05 0.01 -9.38
CA VAL A 159 5.65 1.18 -10.17
C VAL A 159 6.36 2.41 -9.63
N ARG A 160 7.18 3.02 -10.47
CA ARG A 160 7.94 4.23 -10.12
C ARG A 160 7.27 5.46 -10.71
N ILE A 161 7.03 6.46 -9.88
CA ILE A 161 6.55 7.77 -10.29
C ILE A 161 7.78 8.65 -10.48
N GLU A 162 8.05 9.03 -11.74
CA GLU A 162 9.26 9.76 -12.15
C GLU A 162 8.96 11.20 -12.54
N GLU A 163 7.96 11.44 -13.38
CA GLU A 163 7.65 12.75 -13.94
C GLU A 163 6.19 13.16 -13.74
N ASN A 164 5.26 12.29 -14.11
CA ASN A 164 3.82 12.59 -14.11
C ASN A 164 3.03 11.59 -13.27
N TYR A 165 2.61 12.04 -12.08
CA TYR A 165 1.83 11.23 -11.14
C TYR A 165 0.53 10.74 -11.78
N GLU A 166 -0.27 11.63 -12.34
CA GLU A 166 -1.60 11.33 -12.86
C GLU A 166 -1.55 10.32 -14.02
N GLU A 167 -0.61 10.49 -14.93
CA GLU A 167 -0.42 9.59 -16.07
C GLU A 167 0.06 8.22 -15.61
N THR A 168 1.01 8.17 -14.67
CA THR A 168 1.53 6.92 -14.12
C THR A 168 0.43 6.15 -13.38
N ILE A 169 -0.38 6.83 -12.56
CA ILE A 169 -1.51 6.21 -11.87
C ILE A 169 -2.55 5.70 -12.87
N ALA A 170 -2.93 6.49 -13.87
CA ALA A 170 -3.91 6.07 -14.89
C ALA A 170 -3.44 4.83 -15.66
N ARG A 171 -2.15 4.80 -16.06
CA ARG A 171 -1.52 3.63 -16.71
C ARG A 171 -1.50 2.42 -15.78
N THR A 172 -1.17 2.60 -14.51
CA THR A 172 -1.15 1.53 -13.50
C THR A 172 -2.53 0.91 -13.34
N VAL A 173 -3.59 1.73 -13.18
CA VAL A 173 -4.97 1.26 -13.13
C VAL A 173 -5.29 0.40 -14.38
N ALA A 174 -4.95 0.87 -15.57
CA ALA A 174 -5.22 0.16 -16.81
C ALA A 174 -4.47 -1.18 -16.95
N VAL A 175 -3.27 -1.30 -16.37
CA VAL A 175 -2.44 -2.52 -16.42
C VAL A 175 -2.94 -3.57 -15.42
N TYR A 176 -3.19 -3.16 -14.18
CA TYR A 176 -3.52 -4.11 -13.10
C TYR A 176 -4.96 -4.62 -13.15
N MET A 177 -5.83 -3.96 -13.90
CA MET A 177 -7.24 -4.31 -14.00
C MET A 177 -7.60 -5.12 -15.28
N LYS A 178 -6.59 -5.49 -16.08
CA LYS A 178 -6.75 -6.41 -17.22
C LYS A 178 -6.63 -7.86 -16.77
#